data_09d0ebd24e8d2fe20865d8f67e52bea6
#
_entry.id   09d0ebd24e8d2fe20865d8f67e52bea6
#
_cell.length_a   1.000
_cell.length_b   1.000
_cell.length_c   1.000
_cell.angle_alpha   90.00
_cell.angle_beta   90.00
_cell.angle_gamma   90.00
#
_symmetry.space_group_name_H-M   'P 1'
#
loop_
_entity.id
_entity.type
_entity.pdbx_description
1 polymer ?
#
loop_
_entity_poly.entity_id
_entity_poly.type
_entity_poly.pdbx_seq_one_letter_code
_entity_poly.pdbx_strand_id
1 'polypeptide(L)'
;MENKVTADYLDEEGCLHCGICGKRKQMKVSLMGFEHVVSCLCECEVKARQYVENWTDMKRKNVGLLLMGPVGTGKSFFAGCIANALLEQGERVMMTNFSRILNEMTSYQANKNQIIQNLVDYPLLIIDDLGIERNSEFALEQVYNVIDSRYCKMLPLIVTTNLGLNEMKSTDLDTAHQRIYSRILEMCVPIYCGGEDKRKEEGTEKLVQVQHLIIG
;
A
#
# COMPACT_ATOMS: atom_id res chain seq x y z
N MET A 1 14.78 19.91 -11.15
CA MET A 1 14.42 18.52 -10.81
C MET A 1 12.92 18.43 -11.01
N GLU A 2 12.54 17.69 -12.05
CA GLU A 2 11.16 17.68 -12.51
C GLU A 2 10.25 16.89 -11.54
N ASN A 3 9.15 17.51 -11.25
CA ASN A 3 8.09 17.00 -10.41
C ASN A 3 7.39 15.80 -11.07
N LYS A 4 7.30 14.67 -10.39
CA LYS A 4 6.67 13.47 -10.91
C LYS A 4 5.22 13.34 -10.39
N VAL A 5 4.29 13.41 -11.33
CA VAL A 5 2.84 13.39 -11.14
C VAL A 5 2.36 11.98 -10.72
N THR A 6 1.29 11.88 -9.92
CA THR A 6 0.64 10.61 -9.53
C THR A 6 0.06 9.84 -10.70
N ALA A 7 -0.43 10.55 -11.70
CA ALA A 7 -0.80 9.98 -12.99
C ALA A 7 0.46 9.67 -13.79
N ASP A 8 0.34 8.70 -14.69
CA ASP A 8 1.35 8.47 -15.70
C ASP A 8 1.57 9.75 -16.50
N TYR A 9 2.81 10.08 -16.80
CA TYR A 9 3.17 11.31 -17.48
C TYR A 9 4.01 11.03 -18.73
N LEU A 10 3.99 11.96 -19.67
CA LEU A 10 4.81 11.90 -20.88
C LEU A 10 6.11 12.65 -20.65
N ASP A 11 7.24 12.04 -21.05
CA ASP A 11 8.53 12.73 -21.10
C ASP A 11 8.63 13.64 -22.34
N GLU A 12 9.76 14.35 -22.48
CA GLU A 12 10.02 15.23 -23.63
C GLU A 12 10.05 14.50 -24.97
N GLU A 13 10.29 13.19 -24.95
CA GLU A 13 10.24 12.29 -26.13
C GLU A 13 8.84 11.76 -26.41
N GLY A 14 7.84 12.11 -25.58
CA GLY A 14 6.46 11.64 -25.67
C GLY A 14 6.28 10.19 -25.24
N CYS A 15 7.19 9.65 -24.42
CA CYS A 15 7.04 8.31 -23.84
C CYS A 15 6.34 8.37 -22.49
N LEU A 16 5.38 7.45 -22.27
CA LEU A 16 4.62 7.35 -21.04
C LEU A 16 5.46 6.76 -19.91
N HIS A 17 5.48 7.45 -18.77
CA HIS A 17 6.12 7.02 -17.54
C HIS A 17 5.12 6.73 -16.44
N CYS A 18 5.45 5.77 -15.59
CA CYS A 18 4.65 5.44 -14.42
C CYS A 18 4.71 6.58 -13.40
N GLY A 19 3.57 7.15 -13.09
CA GLY A 19 3.44 8.15 -12.04
C GLY A 19 3.87 7.65 -10.66
N ILE A 20 3.95 6.34 -10.38
CA ILE A 20 4.32 5.78 -9.08
C ILE A 20 5.83 5.62 -8.91
N CYS A 21 6.51 4.98 -9.85
CA CYS A 21 7.94 4.67 -9.75
C CYS A 21 8.81 5.48 -10.72
N GLY A 22 8.21 6.31 -11.57
CA GLY A 22 8.90 7.11 -12.58
C GLY A 22 9.53 6.32 -13.71
N LYS A 23 9.35 5.00 -13.76
CA LYS A 23 9.89 4.18 -14.84
C LYS A 23 9.03 4.27 -16.08
N ARG A 24 9.66 4.15 -17.24
CA ARG A 24 9.01 4.21 -18.56
C ARG A 24 7.99 3.07 -18.71
N LYS A 25 6.78 3.39 -19.13
CA LYS A 25 5.68 2.45 -19.44
C LYS A 25 5.49 2.21 -20.93
N GLN A 26 6.13 3.01 -21.76
CA GLN A 26 6.15 2.87 -23.21
C GLN A 26 7.57 3.03 -23.72
N MET A 27 7.90 2.33 -24.78
CA MET A 27 9.14 2.49 -25.52
C MET A 27 8.86 2.58 -27.00
N LYS A 28 9.60 3.41 -27.70
CA LYS A 28 9.58 3.48 -29.15
C LYS A 28 10.52 2.40 -29.68
N VAL A 29 10.01 1.56 -30.56
CA VAL A 29 10.78 0.49 -31.22
C VAL A 29 10.68 0.70 -32.73
N SER A 30 11.83 0.78 -33.39
CA SER A 30 11.85 0.82 -34.84
C SER A 30 11.86 -0.61 -35.41
N LEU A 31 10.78 -0.96 -36.11
CA LEU A 31 10.64 -2.25 -36.80
C LEU A 31 10.39 -1.98 -38.28
N MET A 32 11.22 -2.52 -39.15
CA MET A 32 11.12 -2.39 -40.62
C MET A 32 11.06 -0.93 -41.11
N GLY A 33 11.74 -0.01 -40.41
CA GLY A 33 11.78 1.41 -40.77
C GLY A 33 10.57 2.23 -40.29
N PHE A 34 9.65 1.63 -39.54
CA PHE A 34 8.53 2.32 -38.91
C PHE A 34 8.72 2.35 -37.38
N GLU A 35 8.37 3.51 -36.79
CA GLU A 35 8.33 3.64 -35.33
C GLU A 35 7.03 3.04 -34.78
N HIS A 36 7.17 2.13 -33.85
CA HIS A 36 6.08 1.55 -33.08
C HIS A 36 6.22 1.92 -31.61
N VAL A 37 5.11 2.30 -30.98
CA VAL A 37 5.05 2.48 -29.52
C VAL A 37 4.60 1.18 -28.89
N VAL A 38 5.49 0.55 -28.12
CA VAL A 38 5.20 -0.69 -27.41
C VAL A 38 4.98 -0.35 -25.93
N SER A 39 3.86 -0.79 -25.38
CA SER A 39 3.58 -0.66 -23.96
C SER A 39 4.46 -1.61 -23.15
N CYS A 40 5.05 -1.10 -22.08
CA CYS A 40 5.77 -1.88 -21.09
C CYS A 40 5.19 -1.63 -19.71
N LEU A 41 5.16 -2.65 -18.87
CA LEU A 41 4.73 -2.52 -17.50
C LEU A 41 5.87 -1.95 -16.65
N CYS A 42 5.56 -0.99 -15.79
CA CYS A 42 6.52 -0.57 -14.79
C CYS A 42 6.73 -1.66 -13.72
N GLU A 43 7.83 -1.57 -12.99
CA GLU A 43 8.18 -2.58 -11.99
C GLU A 43 7.10 -2.75 -10.90
N CYS A 44 6.44 -1.67 -10.49
CA CYS A 44 5.37 -1.75 -9.51
C CYS A 44 4.11 -2.43 -10.07
N GLU A 45 3.73 -2.17 -11.33
CA GLU A 45 2.62 -2.89 -11.98
C GLU A 45 2.94 -4.38 -12.18
N VAL A 46 4.18 -4.70 -12.57
CA VAL A 46 4.62 -6.10 -12.70
C VAL A 46 4.49 -6.82 -11.35
N LYS A 47 4.98 -6.22 -10.27
CA LYS A 47 4.90 -6.82 -8.93
C LYS A 47 3.46 -6.98 -8.46
N ALA A 48 2.59 -5.97 -8.66
CA ALA A 48 1.19 -6.06 -8.31
C ALA A 48 0.48 -7.15 -9.10
N ARG A 49 0.69 -7.19 -10.42
CA ARG A 49 0.12 -8.21 -11.31
C ARG A 49 0.59 -9.60 -10.92
N GLN A 50 1.88 -9.81 -10.71
CA GLN A 50 2.43 -11.10 -10.28
C GLN A 50 1.84 -11.58 -8.95
N TYR A 51 1.64 -10.66 -7.99
CA TYR A 51 0.99 -11.01 -6.73
C TYR A 51 -0.46 -11.47 -6.93
N VAL A 52 -1.23 -10.75 -7.76
CA VAL A 52 -2.63 -11.08 -8.06
C VAL A 52 -2.75 -12.36 -8.90
N GLU A 53 -1.93 -12.53 -9.92
CA GLU A 53 -1.92 -13.75 -10.77
C GLU A 53 -1.55 -15.01 -9.98
N ASN A 54 -0.69 -14.87 -8.97
CA ASN A 54 -0.27 -15.97 -8.10
C ASN A 54 -1.04 -16.00 -6.75
N TRP A 55 -2.19 -15.30 -6.66
CA TRP A 55 -2.93 -15.13 -5.41
C TRP A 55 -3.21 -16.44 -4.65
N THR A 56 -3.62 -17.48 -5.35
CA THR A 56 -3.90 -18.79 -4.73
C THR A 56 -2.68 -19.34 -3.99
N ASP A 57 -1.49 -19.21 -4.57
CA ASP A 57 -0.24 -19.63 -3.95
C ASP A 57 0.18 -18.71 -2.82
N MET A 58 0.04 -17.38 -2.99
CA MET A 58 0.32 -16.39 -1.95
C MET A 58 -0.55 -16.63 -0.71
N LYS A 59 -1.85 -16.86 -0.93
CA LYS A 59 -2.82 -17.20 0.12
C LYS A 59 -2.44 -18.49 0.84
N ARG A 60 -2.13 -19.54 0.11
CA ARG A 60 -1.75 -20.85 0.68
C ARG A 60 -0.47 -20.79 1.51
N LYS A 61 0.50 -19.98 1.07
CA LYS A 61 1.81 -19.82 1.73
C LYS A 61 1.84 -18.71 2.78
N ASN A 62 0.72 -18.03 3.02
CA ASN A 62 0.63 -16.85 3.89
C ASN A 62 1.63 -15.74 3.51
N VAL A 63 1.76 -15.45 2.22
CA VAL A 63 2.68 -14.40 1.74
C VAL A 63 1.92 -13.09 1.60
N GLY A 64 2.20 -12.16 2.49
CA GLY A 64 1.72 -10.78 2.44
C GLY A 64 2.75 -9.82 1.84
N LEU A 65 2.41 -8.52 1.82
CA LEU A 65 3.30 -7.45 1.34
C LEU A 65 3.42 -6.36 2.40
N LEU A 66 4.65 -5.88 2.61
CA LEU A 66 4.94 -4.69 3.40
C LEU A 66 5.38 -3.56 2.47
N LEU A 67 4.46 -2.64 2.17
CA LEU A 67 4.70 -1.49 1.28
C LEU A 67 5.28 -0.35 2.11
N MET A 68 6.56 -0.05 1.92
CA MET A 68 7.33 0.89 2.72
C MET A 68 7.81 2.06 1.86
N GLY A 69 8.00 3.21 2.48
CA GLY A 69 8.60 4.36 1.81
C GLY A 69 8.03 5.70 2.28
N PRO A 70 8.58 6.83 1.81
CA PRO A 70 8.15 8.17 2.21
C PRO A 70 6.67 8.44 1.99
N VAL A 71 6.16 9.50 2.63
CA VAL A 71 4.79 9.98 2.44
C VAL A 71 4.58 10.38 0.98
N GLY A 72 3.37 10.13 0.46
CA GLY A 72 2.99 10.56 -0.90
C GLY A 72 3.53 9.70 -2.05
N THR A 73 4.27 8.61 -1.79
CA THR A 73 4.86 7.74 -2.82
C THR A 73 3.91 6.70 -3.43
N GLY A 74 2.61 6.76 -3.11
CA GLY A 74 1.58 5.90 -3.72
C GLY A 74 1.41 4.51 -3.09
N LYS A 75 1.91 4.25 -1.88
CA LYS A 75 1.76 2.95 -1.18
C LYS A 75 0.30 2.51 -1.05
N SER A 76 -0.56 3.38 -0.52
CA SER A 76 -1.99 3.09 -0.36
C SER A 76 -2.69 2.88 -1.70
N PHE A 77 -2.30 3.63 -2.74
CA PHE A 77 -2.79 3.43 -4.11
C PHE A 77 -2.41 2.06 -4.66
N PHE A 78 -1.16 1.66 -4.48
CA PHE A 78 -0.67 0.33 -4.90
C PHE A 78 -1.43 -0.80 -4.18
N ALA A 79 -1.64 -0.68 -2.86
CA ALA A 79 -2.46 -1.63 -2.10
C ALA A 79 -3.91 -1.68 -2.61
N GLY A 80 -4.50 -0.52 -2.94
CA GLY A 80 -5.83 -0.41 -3.52
C GLY A 80 -5.96 -1.05 -4.91
N CYS A 81 -4.93 -0.94 -5.75
CA CYS A 81 -4.91 -1.63 -7.06
C CYS A 81 -4.93 -3.15 -6.90
N ILE A 82 -4.16 -3.70 -5.95
CA ILE A 82 -4.21 -5.14 -5.64
C ILE A 82 -5.60 -5.53 -5.13
N ALA A 83 -6.17 -4.74 -4.21
CA ALA A 83 -7.50 -4.99 -3.67
C ALA A 83 -8.56 -5.06 -4.78
N ASN A 84 -8.60 -4.06 -5.67
CA ASN A 84 -9.56 -4.01 -6.76
C ASN A 84 -9.40 -5.21 -7.71
N ALA A 85 -8.17 -5.54 -8.10
CA ALA A 85 -7.93 -6.66 -9.00
C ALA A 85 -8.36 -8.02 -8.39
N LEU A 86 -8.19 -8.21 -7.07
CA LEU A 86 -8.66 -9.42 -6.38
C LEU A 86 -10.18 -9.42 -6.21
N LEU A 87 -10.81 -8.27 -5.95
CA LEU A 87 -12.27 -8.13 -5.93
C LEU A 87 -12.90 -8.47 -7.29
N GLU A 88 -12.29 -8.04 -8.39
CA GLU A 88 -12.71 -8.40 -9.76
C GLU A 88 -12.60 -9.92 -10.02
N GLN A 89 -11.68 -10.62 -9.36
CA GLN A 89 -11.58 -12.07 -9.38
C GLN A 89 -12.57 -12.79 -8.44
N GLY A 90 -13.42 -12.04 -7.72
CA GLY A 90 -14.40 -12.58 -6.77
C GLY A 90 -13.85 -12.88 -5.37
N GLU A 91 -12.61 -12.49 -5.08
CA GLU A 91 -12.05 -12.64 -3.73
C GLU A 91 -12.57 -11.55 -2.78
N ARG A 92 -12.75 -11.90 -1.51
CA ARG A 92 -13.13 -10.92 -0.48
C ARG A 92 -11.89 -10.23 0.08
N VAL A 93 -11.85 -8.91 -0.01
CA VAL A 93 -10.75 -8.09 0.51
C VAL A 93 -11.30 -7.05 1.48
N MET A 94 -10.63 -6.85 2.60
CA MET A 94 -10.89 -5.76 3.52
C MET A 94 -9.69 -4.80 3.52
N MET A 95 -9.95 -3.52 3.27
CA MET A 95 -8.95 -2.45 3.41
C MET A 95 -9.40 -1.47 4.49
N THR A 96 -8.56 -1.27 5.50
CA THR A 96 -8.83 -0.42 6.66
C THR A 96 -7.51 0.16 7.21
N ASN A 97 -7.58 0.90 8.31
CA ASN A 97 -6.42 1.35 9.09
C ASN A 97 -6.68 1.18 10.59
N PHE A 98 -5.62 1.21 11.40
CA PHE A 98 -5.77 1.01 12.83
C PHE A 98 -6.57 2.10 13.51
N SER A 99 -6.52 3.35 13.05
CA SER A 99 -7.33 4.43 13.61
C SER A 99 -8.84 4.13 13.53
N ARG A 100 -9.31 3.56 12.40
CA ARG A 100 -10.71 3.14 12.25
C ARG A 100 -11.03 1.95 13.13
N ILE A 101 -10.18 0.94 13.17
CA ILE A 101 -10.35 -0.25 14.01
C ILE A 101 -10.45 0.16 15.48
N LEU A 102 -9.52 0.99 15.96
CA LEU A 102 -9.51 1.47 17.34
C LEU A 102 -10.72 2.31 17.68
N ASN A 103 -11.17 3.19 16.79
CA ASN A 103 -12.39 3.97 16.99
C ASN A 103 -13.64 3.07 17.10
N GLU A 104 -13.73 2.04 16.30
CA GLU A 104 -14.81 1.05 16.37
C GLU A 104 -14.78 0.30 17.72
N MET A 105 -13.59 -0.12 18.17
CA MET A 105 -13.38 -0.83 19.43
C MET A 105 -13.62 0.01 20.69
N THR A 106 -13.58 1.33 20.58
CA THR A 106 -13.85 2.25 21.71
C THR A 106 -15.32 2.64 21.83
N SER A 107 -16.19 2.23 20.91
CA SER A 107 -17.62 2.51 21.00
C SER A 107 -18.26 1.77 22.19
N TYR A 108 -19.29 2.37 22.79
CA TYR A 108 -19.93 1.89 24.05
C TYR A 108 -20.48 0.45 23.97
N GLN A 109 -20.86 -0.02 22.77
CA GLN A 109 -21.41 -1.35 22.56
C GLN A 109 -20.48 -2.30 21.80
N ALA A 110 -19.22 -1.95 21.67
CA ALA A 110 -18.28 -2.69 20.83
C ALA A 110 -17.93 -4.07 21.45
N ASN A 111 -18.23 -5.13 20.73
CA ASN A 111 -17.64 -6.45 20.99
C ASN A 111 -16.29 -6.54 20.28
N LYS A 112 -15.21 -6.24 20.99
CA LYS A 112 -13.84 -6.23 20.45
C LYS A 112 -13.45 -7.53 19.78
N ASN A 113 -13.80 -8.65 20.39
CA ASN A 113 -13.52 -9.97 19.84
C ASN A 113 -14.24 -10.19 18.51
N GLN A 114 -15.49 -9.75 18.40
CA GLN A 114 -16.25 -9.85 17.15
C GLN A 114 -15.65 -8.97 16.05
N ILE A 115 -15.20 -7.76 16.39
CA ILE A 115 -14.53 -6.86 15.45
C ILE A 115 -13.26 -7.52 14.91
N ILE A 116 -12.41 -8.08 15.79
CA ILE A 116 -11.20 -8.79 15.40
C ILE A 116 -11.54 -9.98 14.51
N GLN A 117 -12.52 -10.82 14.91
CA GLN A 117 -12.92 -11.97 14.10
C GLN A 117 -13.41 -11.56 12.70
N ASN A 118 -14.24 -10.53 12.61
CA ASN A 118 -14.71 -10.01 11.34
C ASN A 118 -13.54 -9.57 10.42
N LEU A 119 -12.53 -8.88 10.98
CA LEU A 119 -11.36 -8.44 10.22
C LEU A 119 -10.50 -9.62 9.76
N VAL A 120 -10.26 -10.60 10.64
CA VAL A 120 -9.34 -11.70 10.33
C VAL A 120 -9.97 -12.82 9.49
N ASP A 121 -11.26 -12.78 9.21
CA ASP A 121 -11.94 -13.77 8.35
C ASP A 121 -11.89 -13.41 6.85
N TYR A 122 -11.39 -12.22 6.50
CA TYR A 122 -11.17 -11.90 5.10
C TYR A 122 -9.96 -12.64 4.53
N PRO A 123 -10.05 -13.22 3.33
CA PRO A 123 -8.92 -13.84 2.66
C PRO A 123 -7.69 -12.93 2.59
N LEU A 124 -7.90 -11.66 2.25
CA LEU A 124 -6.87 -10.61 2.32
C LEU A 124 -7.34 -9.48 3.22
N LEU A 125 -6.49 -9.10 4.18
CA LEU A 125 -6.62 -7.88 4.96
C LEU A 125 -5.53 -6.89 4.55
N ILE A 126 -5.90 -5.65 4.31
CA ILE A 126 -4.98 -4.54 4.02
C ILE A 126 -5.08 -3.53 5.15
N ILE A 127 -3.98 -3.30 5.83
CA ILE A 127 -3.83 -2.28 6.87
C ILE A 127 -3.04 -1.11 6.30
N ASP A 128 -3.70 0.01 6.13
CA ASP A 128 -3.09 1.23 5.62
C ASP A 128 -2.52 2.08 6.75
N ASP A 129 -1.35 2.69 6.52
CA ASP A 129 -0.67 3.64 7.43
C ASP A 129 -0.35 3.08 8.82
N LEU A 130 0.33 1.91 8.89
CA LEU A 130 0.89 1.40 10.15
C LEU A 130 1.94 2.38 10.70
N GLY A 131 1.89 2.65 12.02
CA GLY A 131 2.84 3.51 12.74
C GLY A 131 2.30 4.91 13.03
N ILE A 132 1.01 5.19 12.70
CA ILE A 132 0.32 6.45 13.03
C ILE A 132 -0.53 6.30 14.29
N GLU A 133 -0.60 5.10 14.84
CA GLU A 133 -1.43 4.78 16.00
C GLU A 133 -0.97 5.60 17.22
N ARG A 134 -1.95 5.96 18.06
CA ARG A 134 -1.64 6.57 19.35
C ARG A 134 -0.82 5.58 20.18
N ASN A 135 0.32 6.04 20.72
CA ASN A 135 1.18 5.25 21.63
C ASN A 135 0.51 5.05 23.00
N SER A 136 -0.69 4.45 23.01
CA SER A 136 -1.36 4.02 24.23
C SER A 136 -1.24 2.50 24.35
N GLU A 137 -1.09 2.00 25.57
CA GLU A 137 -1.03 0.55 25.84
C GLU A 137 -2.24 -0.17 25.21
N PHE A 138 -3.43 0.43 25.31
CA PHE A 138 -4.64 -0.09 24.70
C PHE A 138 -4.51 -0.21 23.17
N ALA A 139 -4.03 0.83 22.50
CA ALA A 139 -3.89 0.81 21.04
C ALA A 139 -2.88 -0.27 20.60
N LEU A 140 -1.73 -0.34 21.23
CA LEU A 140 -0.70 -1.36 20.95
C LEU A 140 -1.22 -2.78 21.20
N GLU A 141 -1.98 -3.00 22.27
CA GLU A 141 -2.62 -4.29 22.53
C GLU A 141 -3.58 -4.69 21.40
N GLN A 142 -4.43 -3.78 20.93
CA GLN A 142 -5.38 -4.09 19.87
C GLN A 142 -4.69 -4.31 18.51
N VAL A 143 -3.67 -3.51 18.18
CA VAL A 143 -2.83 -3.72 17.01
C VAL A 143 -2.19 -5.11 17.06
N TYR A 144 -1.59 -5.47 18.18
CA TYR A 144 -1.01 -6.79 18.39
C TYR A 144 -2.05 -7.90 18.20
N ASN A 145 -3.24 -7.77 18.79
CA ASN A 145 -4.31 -8.78 18.71
C ASN A 145 -4.76 -9.03 17.27
N VAL A 146 -4.89 -7.97 16.45
CA VAL A 146 -5.24 -8.11 15.02
C VAL A 146 -4.13 -8.81 14.25
N ILE A 147 -2.89 -8.36 14.40
CA ILE A 147 -1.73 -8.93 13.70
C ILE A 147 -1.48 -10.39 14.12
N ASP A 148 -1.52 -10.67 15.41
CA ASP A 148 -1.34 -12.02 15.96
C ASP A 148 -2.44 -13.00 15.49
N SER A 149 -3.69 -12.55 15.48
CA SER A 149 -4.81 -13.34 14.98
C SER A 149 -4.66 -13.69 13.50
N ARG A 150 -4.17 -12.77 12.68
CA ARG A 150 -3.84 -13.02 11.25
C ARG A 150 -2.70 -14.01 11.12
N TYR A 151 -1.64 -13.81 11.90
CA TYR A 151 -0.48 -14.69 11.94
C TYR A 151 -0.89 -16.13 12.28
N CYS A 152 -1.68 -16.33 13.35
CA CYS A 152 -2.14 -17.65 13.78
C CYS A 152 -3.09 -18.33 12.76
N LYS A 153 -3.89 -17.55 12.01
CA LYS A 153 -4.78 -18.08 10.97
C LYS A 153 -4.07 -18.35 9.64
N MET A 154 -2.79 -18.01 9.52
CA MET A 154 -2.02 -18.18 8.28
C MET A 154 -2.72 -17.51 7.08
N LEU A 155 -3.21 -16.29 7.25
CA LEU A 155 -3.88 -15.52 6.21
C LEU A 155 -3.06 -14.29 5.82
N PRO A 156 -2.82 -14.05 4.53
CA PRO A 156 -1.95 -12.98 4.06
C PRO A 156 -2.44 -11.59 4.46
N LEU A 157 -1.50 -10.71 4.73
CA LEU A 157 -1.68 -9.34 5.16
C LEU A 157 -0.89 -8.40 4.24
N ILE A 158 -1.51 -7.31 3.78
CA ILE A 158 -0.78 -6.21 3.17
C ILE A 158 -0.76 -5.06 4.16
N VAL A 159 0.42 -4.51 4.39
CA VAL A 159 0.63 -3.37 5.29
C VAL A 159 1.30 -2.25 4.53
N THR A 160 0.80 -1.02 4.65
CA THR A 160 1.53 0.17 4.21
C THR A 160 2.10 0.91 5.41
N THR A 161 3.30 1.45 5.29
CA THR A 161 3.95 2.19 6.37
C THR A 161 4.97 3.21 5.84
N ASN A 162 5.18 4.28 6.60
CA ASN A 162 6.27 5.23 6.36
C ASN A 162 7.56 4.83 7.11
N LEU A 163 7.49 3.82 7.98
CA LEU A 163 8.65 3.33 8.73
C LEU A 163 9.65 2.65 7.79
N GLY A 164 10.94 2.87 8.06
CA GLY A 164 12.02 2.17 7.39
C GLY A 164 12.22 0.75 7.95
N LEU A 165 12.79 -0.14 7.12
CA LEU A 165 13.07 -1.51 7.55
C LEU A 165 14.01 -1.57 8.78
N ASN A 166 14.96 -0.63 8.87
CA ASN A 166 15.89 -0.53 9.99
C ASN A 166 15.16 -0.07 11.27
N GLU A 167 14.18 0.83 11.14
CA GLU A 167 13.35 1.27 12.27
C GLU A 167 12.52 0.11 12.81
N MET A 168 11.89 -0.68 11.95
CA MET A 168 11.10 -1.85 12.36
C MET A 168 11.93 -2.98 12.95
N LYS A 169 13.24 -3.04 12.63
CA LYS A 169 14.20 -4.02 13.17
C LYS A 169 15.02 -3.49 14.34
N SER A 170 14.79 -2.26 14.78
CA SER A 170 15.57 -1.66 15.86
C SER A 170 15.38 -2.43 17.17
N THR A 171 16.47 -2.62 17.89
CA THR A 171 16.50 -3.20 19.24
C THR A 171 16.05 -2.22 20.32
N ASP A 172 15.99 -0.93 19.99
CA ASP A 172 15.62 0.14 20.93
C ASP A 172 14.09 0.30 21.06
N LEU A 173 13.32 -0.46 20.26
CA LEU A 173 11.86 -0.51 20.36
C LEU A 173 11.42 -1.20 21.66
N ASP A 174 10.31 -0.77 22.21
CA ASP A 174 9.66 -1.50 23.29
C ASP A 174 9.18 -2.90 22.84
N THR A 175 8.95 -3.76 23.81
CA THR A 175 8.59 -5.17 23.56
C THR A 175 7.32 -5.34 22.75
N ALA A 176 6.35 -4.41 22.85
CA ALA A 176 5.08 -4.49 22.12
C ALA A 176 5.31 -4.24 20.63
N HIS A 177 6.04 -3.17 20.27
CA HIS A 177 6.40 -2.89 18.88
C HIS A 177 7.27 -3.99 18.26
N GLN A 178 8.26 -4.50 19.02
CA GLN A 178 9.10 -5.62 18.55
C GLN A 178 8.28 -6.83 18.17
N ARG A 179 7.28 -7.20 18.99
CA ARG A 179 6.38 -8.34 18.70
C ARG A 179 5.52 -8.11 17.47
N ILE A 180 4.94 -6.93 17.31
CA ILE A 180 4.11 -6.56 16.16
C ILE A 180 4.94 -6.62 14.88
N TYR A 181 6.08 -5.93 14.86
CA TYR A 181 6.92 -5.82 13.66
C TYR A 181 7.57 -7.15 13.28
N SER A 182 7.97 -7.96 14.26
CA SER A 182 8.50 -9.31 14.01
C SER A 182 7.50 -10.17 13.22
N ARG A 183 6.22 -10.17 13.60
CA ARG A 183 5.18 -10.93 12.89
C ARG A 183 4.91 -10.37 11.48
N ILE A 184 4.86 -9.05 11.35
CA ILE A 184 4.67 -8.42 10.04
C ILE A 184 5.83 -8.77 9.11
N LEU A 185 7.08 -8.68 9.59
CA LEU A 185 8.27 -9.01 8.80
C LEU A 185 8.38 -10.49 8.44
N GLU A 186 7.77 -11.37 9.22
CA GLU A 186 7.68 -12.80 8.91
C GLU A 186 6.61 -13.10 7.85
N MET A 187 5.44 -12.46 7.94
CA MET A 187 4.33 -12.68 7.01
C MET A 187 4.45 -11.92 5.69
N CYS A 188 5.17 -10.80 5.67
CA CYS A 188 5.12 -9.83 4.59
C CYS A 188 6.48 -9.65 3.91
N VAL A 189 6.48 -9.72 2.58
CA VAL A 189 7.65 -9.38 1.77
C VAL A 189 7.75 -7.86 1.67
N PRO A 190 8.90 -7.24 2.07
CA PRO A 190 9.07 -5.81 2.00
C PRO A 190 9.23 -5.35 0.54
N ILE A 191 8.45 -4.33 0.15
CA ILE A 191 8.53 -3.64 -1.14
C ILE A 191 8.73 -2.16 -0.85
N TYR A 192 9.84 -1.61 -1.32
CA TYR A 192 10.10 -0.19 -1.20
C TYR A 192 9.40 0.59 -2.32
N CYS A 193 8.51 1.50 -1.94
CA CYS A 193 7.85 2.46 -2.80
C CYS A 193 8.59 3.79 -2.68
N GLY A 194 9.50 4.05 -3.61
CA GLY A 194 10.25 5.30 -3.68
C GLY A 194 9.56 6.31 -4.59
N GLY A 195 10.06 7.54 -4.59
CA GLY A 195 9.58 8.64 -5.43
C GLY A 195 9.33 9.91 -4.62
N GLU A 196 8.93 10.97 -5.31
CA GLU A 196 8.56 12.25 -4.69
C GLU A 196 7.13 12.22 -4.15
N ASP A 197 6.82 13.16 -3.24
CA ASP A 197 5.47 13.30 -2.66
C ASP A 197 4.50 13.86 -3.71
N LYS A 198 3.69 13.00 -4.25
CA LYS A 198 2.75 13.26 -5.34
C LYS A 198 1.55 14.11 -4.94
N ARG A 199 1.25 14.20 -3.63
CA ARG A 199 0.13 15.03 -3.12
C ARG A 199 0.41 16.52 -3.27
N LYS A 200 1.70 16.91 -3.27
CA LYS A 200 2.10 18.33 -3.42
C LYS A 200 1.76 18.86 -4.80
N GLU A 201 1.88 18.05 -5.82
CA GLU A 201 1.60 18.41 -7.22
C GLU A 201 0.11 18.51 -7.49
N GLU A 202 -0.67 17.49 -7.09
CA GLU A 202 -2.14 17.53 -7.20
C GLU A 202 -2.73 18.77 -6.50
N GLY A 203 -2.15 19.16 -5.36
CA GLY A 203 -2.53 20.39 -4.65
C GLY A 203 -2.27 21.65 -5.46
N THR A 204 -1.12 21.72 -6.15
CA THR A 204 -0.73 22.87 -6.97
C THR A 204 -1.58 22.94 -8.24
N GLU A 205 -1.82 21.83 -8.92
CA GLU A 205 -2.68 21.78 -10.12
C GLU A 205 -4.13 22.18 -9.79
N LYS A 206 -4.68 21.70 -8.67
CA LYS A 206 -6.01 22.11 -8.21
C LYS A 206 -6.07 23.60 -7.91
N LEU A 207 -5.04 24.16 -7.28
CA LEU A 207 -4.96 25.60 -7.03
C LEU A 207 -4.94 26.41 -8.32
N VAL A 208 -4.17 26.00 -9.34
CA VAL A 208 -4.13 26.67 -10.64
C VAL A 208 -5.48 26.60 -11.35
N GLN A 209 -6.14 25.43 -11.34
CA GLN A 209 -7.46 25.25 -11.95
C GLN A 209 -8.55 26.10 -11.25
N VAL A 210 -8.49 26.19 -9.92
CA VAL A 210 -9.50 26.92 -9.13
C VAL A 210 -9.24 28.42 -9.17
N GLN A 211 -7.98 28.88 -9.28
CA GLN A 211 -7.67 30.31 -9.45
C GLN A 211 -8.39 30.92 -10.64
N HIS A 212 -8.45 30.22 -11.79
CA HIS A 212 -9.20 30.68 -12.98
C HIS A 212 -10.72 30.73 -12.76
N LEU A 213 -11.26 29.95 -11.83
CA LEU A 213 -12.69 29.91 -11.54
C LEU A 213 -13.13 30.89 -10.45
N ILE A 214 -12.21 31.31 -9.55
CA ILE A 214 -12.51 32.16 -8.38
C ILE A 214 -12.06 33.62 -8.58
N ILE A 215 -11.05 33.87 -9.41
CA ILE A 215 -10.42 35.19 -9.58
C ILE A 215 -10.69 35.77 -10.98
N GLY A 216 -11.43 35.04 -11.83
CA GLY A 216 -11.83 35.50 -13.16
C GLY A 216 -12.89 36.60 -13.17
#